data_144b3a3739e3d26f0d6da280e8ba86e8
#
_entry.id   144b3a3739e3d26f0d6da280e8ba86e8
#
_cell.length_a   1.000
_cell.length_b   1.000
_cell.length_c   1.000
_cell.angle_alpha   90.00
_cell.angle_beta   90.00
_cell.angle_gamma   90.00
#
_symmetry.space_group_name_H-M   'P 1'
#
loop_
_entity.id
_entity.type
_entity.pdbx_description
1 polymer ?
#
loop_
_entity_poly.entity_id
_entity_poly.type
_entity_poly.pdbx_seq_one_letter_code
_entity_poly.pdbx_strand_id
1 'polypeptide(L)'
;MTLERSVSFPQAVIYGVGVIVGTGIYTLIGIGAGITGNLLWLSFIIAGIIASLTAVSYAKLSTFFAKESAESFYALKAFKSKKISFLTGYLSIIVWVFSVSTVSWGLAAYAKSVISIEPIVIAIFSIILISIINYLGIQKSVFINNILTLITLFGLIIIIFFGLPWIGKVNLFEGLDGLNLIENSFSLGNNLFSAAALIFFAFLGFEGLANISEETRNPKKNIPKAIILSLFIVTILYVLISIISVSVISPSQLYNSTLSSSSSGPLALVAERLISPEFGFLLTLIAFCAIGSTLIVLLNVSSRILYGMSKQELAPKIFEYIDSRTKTPLVAILTVTFFSCLFTFFGNLELLSYLCTMGIFLLFGIVNISAILIHHELNPFSSKKNFVNKDTIIPLLGTIFCFLMLLTQYWKTTSIFGVEVPLIVVLIIVMLIGRGLYFFLDK
;
A
#
# COMPACT_ATOMS: atom_id res chain seq x y z
N MET A 1 29.19 -3.38 8.18
CA MET A 1 28.62 -4.65 7.63
C MET A 1 27.61 -4.29 6.57
N THR A 2 27.43 -5.13 5.54
CA THR A 2 26.43 -4.94 4.47
C THR A 2 25.29 -5.93 4.66
N LEU A 3 24.12 -5.59 4.14
CA LEU A 3 22.97 -6.48 4.09
C LEU A 3 23.25 -7.69 3.19
N GLU A 4 22.58 -8.82 3.43
CA GLU A 4 22.81 -10.08 2.71
C GLU A 4 21.88 -10.17 1.49
N ARG A 5 22.44 -10.38 0.29
CA ARG A 5 21.70 -10.58 -0.96
C ARG A 5 21.14 -12.00 -1.09
N SER A 6 20.07 -12.27 -0.39
CA SER A 6 19.48 -13.62 -0.30
C SER A 6 18.20 -13.79 -1.11
N VAL A 7 17.45 -12.72 -1.38
CA VAL A 7 16.13 -12.76 -2.03
C VAL A 7 16.24 -13.05 -3.53
N SER A 8 15.65 -14.16 -3.98
CA SER A 8 15.56 -14.55 -5.40
C SER A 8 14.39 -13.83 -6.11
N PHE A 9 14.36 -13.88 -7.46
CA PHE A 9 13.26 -13.27 -8.24
C PHE A 9 11.87 -13.83 -7.89
N PRO A 10 11.62 -15.16 -7.82
CA PRO A 10 10.31 -15.66 -7.42
C PRO A 10 9.91 -15.22 -6.01
N GLN A 11 10.85 -15.21 -5.07
CA GLN A 11 10.62 -14.74 -3.72
C GLN A 11 10.24 -13.25 -3.70
N ALA A 12 10.89 -12.42 -4.51
CA ALA A 12 10.58 -11.00 -4.63
C ALA A 12 9.16 -10.78 -5.23
N VAL A 13 8.75 -11.58 -6.21
CA VAL A 13 7.38 -11.51 -6.77
C VAL A 13 6.35 -11.91 -5.72
N ILE A 14 6.52 -13.05 -5.03
CA ILE A 14 5.59 -13.49 -3.98
C ILE A 14 5.56 -12.48 -2.83
N TYR A 15 6.72 -11.93 -2.46
CA TYR A 15 6.83 -10.88 -1.45
C TYR A 15 6.06 -9.62 -1.87
N GLY A 16 6.17 -9.19 -3.13
CA GLY A 16 5.42 -8.06 -3.69
C GLY A 16 3.91 -8.32 -3.73
N VAL A 17 3.49 -9.52 -4.12
CA VAL A 17 2.08 -9.92 -4.06
C VAL A 17 1.59 -9.91 -2.61
N GLY A 18 2.37 -10.46 -1.68
CA GLY A 18 2.00 -10.54 -0.26
C GLY A 18 1.86 -9.18 0.42
N VAL A 19 2.64 -8.17 0.04
CA VAL A 19 2.47 -6.83 0.59
C VAL A 19 1.22 -6.14 0.07
N ILE A 20 0.89 -6.35 -1.20
CA ILE A 20 -0.28 -5.73 -1.82
C ILE A 20 -1.57 -6.45 -1.37
N VAL A 21 -1.59 -7.81 -1.39
CA VAL A 21 -2.76 -8.61 -1.01
C VAL A 21 -2.86 -8.72 0.52
N GLY A 22 -3.52 -7.75 1.13
CA GLY A 22 -3.70 -7.67 2.59
C GLY A 22 -5.03 -7.04 2.97
N THR A 23 -5.00 -6.20 3.99
CA THR A 23 -6.16 -5.49 4.51
C THR A 23 -7.01 -4.82 3.43
N GLY A 24 -6.38 -4.30 2.37
CA GLY A 24 -7.07 -3.59 1.31
C GLY A 24 -8.21 -4.36 0.67
N ILE A 25 -7.95 -5.58 0.17
CA ILE A 25 -9.01 -6.37 -0.48
C ILE A 25 -9.97 -6.99 0.55
N TYR A 26 -9.49 -7.37 1.74
CA TYR A 26 -10.32 -8.01 2.74
C TYR A 26 -11.31 -7.06 3.42
N THR A 27 -10.95 -5.78 3.62
CA THR A 27 -11.79 -4.79 4.31
C THR A 27 -12.39 -3.74 3.38
N LEU A 28 -11.60 -3.18 2.45
CA LEU A 28 -12.05 -2.04 1.64
C LEU A 28 -13.02 -2.45 0.52
N ILE A 29 -13.09 -3.72 0.16
CA ILE A 29 -14.05 -4.23 -0.84
C ILE A 29 -15.49 -3.91 -0.43
N GLY A 30 -15.84 -4.02 0.85
CA GLY A 30 -17.18 -3.70 1.34
C GLY A 30 -17.46 -2.19 1.30
N ILE A 31 -16.50 -1.36 1.72
CA ILE A 31 -16.65 0.11 1.67
C ILE A 31 -16.75 0.58 0.21
N GLY A 32 -15.90 0.07 -0.66
CA GLY A 32 -15.95 0.35 -2.09
C GLY A 32 -17.28 -0.03 -2.73
N ALA A 33 -17.85 -1.20 -2.37
CA ALA A 33 -19.16 -1.64 -2.83
C ALA A 33 -20.29 -0.70 -2.37
N GLY A 34 -20.20 -0.18 -1.14
CA GLY A 34 -21.16 0.82 -0.62
C GLY A 34 -21.14 2.15 -1.40
N ILE A 35 -20.00 2.53 -1.98
CA ILE A 35 -19.86 3.78 -2.75
C ILE A 35 -20.32 3.59 -4.21
N THR A 36 -19.94 2.48 -4.85
CA THR A 36 -20.10 2.30 -6.30
C THR A 36 -21.07 1.19 -6.70
N GLY A 37 -21.66 0.49 -5.75
CA GLY A 37 -22.59 -0.60 -6.05
C GLY A 37 -21.93 -1.69 -6.88
N ASN A 38 -22.63 -2.14 -7.92
CA ASN A 38 -22.18 -3.20 -8.83
C ASN A 38 -20.99 -2.78 -9.71
N LEU A 39 -20.67 -1.48 -9.79
CA LEU A 39 -19.51 -0.95 -10.54
C LEU A 39 -18.20 -1.03 -9.75
N LEU A 40 -18.17 -1.70 -8.61
CA LEU A 40 -16.96 -1.87 -7.76
C LEU A 40 -15.73 -2.33 -8.56
N TRP A 41 -15.90 -3.29 -9.47
CA TRP A 41 -14.83 -3.82 -10.31
C TRP A 41 -14.16 -2.75 -11.18
N LEU A 42 -14.92 -1.77 -11.64
CA LEU A 42 -14.40 -0.67 -12.44
C LEU A 42 -13.50 0.25 -11.61
N SER A 43 -13.85 0.47 -10.34
CA SER A 43 -12.99 1.22 -9.40
C SER A 43 -11.66 0.51 -9.14
N PHE A 44 -11.64 -0.84 -9.07
CA PHE A 44 -10.39 -1.61 -8.99
C PHE A 44 -9.55 -1.51 -10.27
N ILE A 45 -10.18 -1.50 -11.45
CA ILE A 45 -9.48 -1.27 -12.73
C ILE A 45 -8.84 0.13 -12.74
N ILE A 46 -9.59 1.17 -12.38
CA ILE A 46 -9.10 2.56 -12.35
C ILE A 46 -7.91 2.66 -11.38
N ALA A 47 -8.05 2.14 -10.16
CA ALA A 47 -6.97 2.16 -9.18
C ALA A 47 -5.74 1.38 -9.67
N GLY A 48 -5.92 0.21 -10.28
CA GLY A 48 -4.85 -0.60 -10.86
C GLY A 48 -4.12 0.08 -12.01
N ILE A 49 -4.84 0.79 -12.89
CA ILE A 49 -4.24 1.59 -13.96
C ILE A 49 -3.37 2.71 -13.37
N ILE A 50 -3.89 3.47 -12.39
CA ILE A 50 -3.15 4.56 -11.75
C ILE A 50 -1.90 4.03 -11.04
N ALA A 51 -2.02 2.92 -10.29
CA ALA A 51 -0.90 2.25 -9.65
C ALA A 51 0.14 1.80 -10.69
N SER A 52 -0.30 1.27 -11.84
CA SER A 52 0.59 0.81 -12.92
C SER A 52 1.43 1.94 -13.54
N LEU A 53 0.85 3.14 -13.69
CA LEU A 53 1.60 4.31 -14.20
C LEU A 53 2.79 4.63 -13.28
N THR A 54 2.58 4.64 -11.97
CA THR A 54 3.65 4.88 -10.99
C THR A 54 4.60 3.69 -10.87
N ALA A 55 4.09 2.46 -10.94
CA ALA A 55 4.91 1.25 -10.90
C ALA A 55 5.94 1.21 -12.05
N VAL A 56 5.58 1.69 -13.24
CA VAL A 56 6.52 1.84 -14.36
C VAL A 56 7.65 2.82 -14.01
N SER A 57 7.35 3.92 -13.33
CA SER A 57 8.37 4.88 -12.87
C SER A 57 9.33 4.24 -11.86
N TYR A 58 8.80 3.53 -10.85
CA TYR A 58 9.62 2.78 -9.88
C TYR A 58 10.46 1.69 -10.55
N ALA A 59 9.85 0.91 -11.44
CA ALA A 59 10.55 -0.13 -12.18
C ALA A 59 11.72 0.45 -12.99
N LYS A 60 11.51 1.57 -13.68
CA LYS A 60 12.54 2.24 -14.46
C LYS A 60 13.65 2.80 -13.58
N LEU A 61 13.31 3.52 -12.51
CA LEU A 61 14.30 4.09 -11.59
C LEU A 61 15.13 3.01 -10.90
N SER A 62 14.53 1.88 -10.53
CA SER A 62 15.24 0.75 -9.90
C SER A 62 16.22 0.04 -10.83
N THR A 63 16.10 0.17 -12.17
CA THR A 63 17.14 -0.32 -13.10
C THR A 63 18.43 0.48 -12.99
N PHE A 64 18.33 1.78 -12.74
CA PHE A 64 19.49 2.66 -12.59
C PHE A 64 20.02 2.63 -11.17
N PHE A 65 19.14 2.72 -10.19
CA PHE A 65 19.45 2.95 -8.79
C PHE A 65 18.80 1.88 -7.91
N ALA A 66 19.55 0.84 -7.60
CA ALA A 66 19.13 -0.21 -6.66
C ALA A 66 19.65 0.13 -5.26
N LYS A 67 18.94 1.01 -4.54
CA LYS A 67 19.31 1.53 -3.23
C LYS A 67 18.14 1.44 -2.27
N GLU A 68 18.42 1.22 -0.99
CA GLU A 68 17.46 1.38 0.08
C GLU A 68 17.10 2.86 0.29
N SER A 69 15.93 3.11 0.86
CA SER A 69 15.33 4.45 0.85
C SER A 69 15.26 5.01 -0.58
N ALA A 70 14.68 4.22 -1.48
CA ALA A 70 14.66 4.46 -2.91
C ALA A 70 14.10 5.85 -3.24
N GLU A 71 12.99 6.23 -2.62
CA GLU A 71 12.29 7.49 -2.88
C GLU A 71 13.16 8.71 -2.56
N SER A 72 13.83 8.71 -1.39
CA SER A 72 14.74 9.80 -1.00
C SER A 72 15.93 9.89 -1.96
N PHE A 73 16.46 8.74 -2.38
CA PHE A 73 17.57 8.68 -3.32
C PHE A 73 17.19 9.18 -4.71
N TYR A 74 16.00 8.80 -5.20
CA TYR A 74 15.47 9.29 -6.47
C TYR A 74 15.26 10.80 -6.44
N ALA A 75 14.68 11.31 -5.36
CA ALA A 75 14.52 12.76 -5.16
C ALA A 75 15.87 13.49 -5.10
N LEU A 76 16.89 12.94 -4.43
CA LEU A 76 18.24 13.51 -4.38
C LEU A 76 18.84 13.63 -5.79
N LYS A 77 18.72 12.58 -6.59
CA LYS A 77 19.26 12.56 -7.96
C LYS A 77 18.51 13.49 -8.90
N ALA A 78 17.18 13.54 -8.79
CA ALA A 78 16.34 14.37 -9.65
C ALA A 78 16.44 15.86 -9.35
N PHE A 79 16.34 16.23 -8.07
CA PHE A 79 16.26 17.64 -7.65
C PHE A 79 17.59 18.23 -7.19
N LYS A 80 18.63 17.40 -7.02
CA LYS A 80 19.99 17.81 -6.54
C LYS A 80 19.92 18.59 -5.22
N SER A 81 18.93 18.32 -4.36
CA SER A 81 18.67 19.01 -3.11
C SER A 81 18.55 18.05 -1.95
N LYS A 82 19.48 18.15 -0.97
CA LYS A 82 19.44 17.37 0.27
C LYS A 82 18.11 17.58 1.02
N LYS A 83 17.59 18.82 1.02
CA LYS A 83 16.32 19.17 1.68
C LYS A 83 15.13 18.43 1.08
N ILE A 84 14.99 18.41 -0.26
CA ILE A 84 13.90 17.70 -0.94
C ILE A 84 14.04 16.19 -0.69
N SER A 85 15.25 15.67 -0.79
CA SER A 85 15.57 14.27 -0.50
C SER A 85 15.15 13.87 0.92
N PHE A 86 15.52 14.68 1.92
CA PHE A 86 15.13 14.46 3.31
C PHE A 86 13.61 14.46 3.47
N LEU A 87 12.92 15.48 2.96
CA LEU A 87 11.46 15.59 3.08
C LEU A 87 10.75 14.43 2.39
N THR A 88 11.27 13.95 1.25
CA THR A 88 10.74 12.76 0.56
C THR A 88 10.93 11.50 1.39
N GLY A 89 12.11 11.27 1.95
CA GLY A 89 12.37 10.13 2.83
C GLY A 89 11.58 10.18 4.13
N TYR A 90 11.45 11.35 4.73
CA TYR A 90 10.61 11.58 5.90
C TYR A 90 9.14 11.26 5.62
N LEU A 91 8.60 11.79 4.51
CA LEU A 91 7.23 11.48 4.07
C LEU A 91 7.06 9.98 3.85
N SER A 92 8.03 9.33 3.21
CA SER A 92 8.01 7.89 2.98
C SER A 92 7.92 7.11 4.30
N ILE A 93 8.78 7.42 5.31
CA ILE A 93 8.73 6.77 6.62
C ILE A 93 7.36 6.95 7.28
N ILE A 94 6.83 8.16 7.29
CA ILE A 94 5.53 8.46 7.92
C ILE A 94 4.39 7.68 7.24
N VAL A 95 4.37 7.65 5.91
CA VAL A 95 3.38 6.88 5.14
C VAL A 95 3.45 5.39 5.51
N TRP A 96 4.65 4.81 5.56
CA TRP A 96 4.83 3.41 5.90
C TRP A 96 4.45 3.10 7.36
N VAL A 97 4.77 3.99 8.29
CA VAL A 97 4.37 3.87 9.70
C VAL A 97 2.85 3.95 9.85
N PHE A 98 2.18 4.89 9.15
CA PHE A 98 0.73 4.94 9.11
C PHE A 98 0.12 3.68 8.49
N SER A 99 0.75 3.12 7.44
CA SER A 99 0.32 1.87 6.82
C SER A 99 0.38 0.70 7.80
N VAL A 100 1.47 0.56 8.57
CA VAL A 100 1.60 -0.46 9.63
C VAL A 100 0.46 -0.33 10.64
N SER A 101 0.21 0.89 11.11
CA SER A 101 -0.85 1.17 12.09
C SER A 101 -2.24 0.87 11.52
N THR A 102 -2.52 1.27 10.27
CA THR A 102 -3.78 0.99 9.57
C THR A 102 -4.02 -0.52 9.42
N VAL A 103 -3.00 -1.25 8.97
CA VAL A 103 -3.09 -2.70 8.72
C VAL A 103 -3.23 -3.47 10.04
N SER A 104 -2.58 -3.02 11.13
CA SER A 104 -2.76 -3.62 12.46
C SER A 104 -4.18 -3.44 13.01
N TRP A 105 -4.82 -2.28 12.79
CA TRP A 105 -6.23 -2.08 13.07
C TRP A 105 -7.14 -2.99 12.25
N GLY A 106 -6.80 -3.19 10.96
CA GLY A 106 -7.50 -4.15 10.09
C GLY A 106 -7.43 -5.57 10.63
N LEU A 107 -6.26 -6.01 11.11
CA LEU A 107 -6.09 -7.32 11.77
C LEU A 107 -6.95 -7.41 13.05
N ALA A 108 -6.94 -6.37 13.87
CA ALA A 108 -7.72 -6.32 15.10
C ALA A 108 -9.24 -6.39 14.84
N ALA A 109 -9.72 -5.74 13.76
CA ALA A 109 -11.12 -5.79 13.35
C ALA A 109 -11.56 -7.23 12.98
N TYR A 110 -10.75 -7.96 12.23
CA TYR A 110 -11.01 -9.38 11.95
C TYR A 110 -10.91 -10.26 13.20
N ALA A 111 -9.92 -9.99 14.08
CA ALA A 111 -9.72 -10.77 15.29
C ALA A 111 -10.89 -10.65 16.27
N LYS A 112 -11.57 -9.51 16.31
CA LYS A 112 -12.73 -9.28 17.19
C LYS A 112 -13.88 -10.28 16.95
N SER A 113 -14.01 -10.83 15.74
CA SER A 113 -15.01 -11.87 15.45
C SER A 113 -14.66 -13.24 16.05
N VAL A 114 -13.41 -13.45 16.46
CA VAL A 114 -12.91 -14.74 16.97
C VAL A 114 -12.45 -14.65 18.43
N ILE A 115 -11.94 -13.50 18.85
CA ILE A 115 -11.29 -13.31 20.15
C ILE A 115 -11.92 -12.12 20.88
N SER A 116 -12.38 -12.34 22.10
CA SER A 116 -12.99 -11.30 22.95
C SER A 116 -11.93 -10.45 23.69
N ILE A 117 -10.96 -9.89 22.93
CA ILE A 117 -9.93 -8.99 23.46
C ILE A 117 -10.13 -7.60 22.82
N GLU A 118 -9.79 -6.55 23.56
CA GLU A 118 -9.86 -5.17 23.06
C GLU A 118 -9.04 -5.01 21.76
N PRO A 119 -9.62 -4.47 20.67
CA PRO A 119 -8.96 -4.38 19.37
C PRO A 119 -7.59 -3.69 19.39
N ILE A 120 -7.43 -2.66 20.22
CA ILE A 120 -6.17 -1.93 20.35
C ILE A 120 -5.04 -2.82 20.89
N VAL A 121 -5.35 -3.73 21.82
CA VAL A 121 -4.36 -4.66 22.37
C VAL A 121 -3.89 -5.62 21.30
N ILE A 122 -4.82 -6.14 20.48
CA ILE A 122 -4.52 -7.05 19.37
C ILE A 122 -3.66 -6.32 18.33
N ALA A 123 -4.01 -5.06 17.99
CA ALA A 123 -3.26 -4.27 17.02
C ALA A 123 -1.81 -4.03 17.49
N ILE A 124 -1.61 -3.56 18.72
CA ILE A 124 -0.27 -3.32 19.28
C ILE A 124 0.52 -4.63 19.40
N PHE A 125 -0.11 -5.71 19.89
CA PHE A 125 0.52 -7.02 20.00
C PHE A 125 0.99 -7.54 18.63
N SER A 126 0.19 -7.36 17.57
CA SER A 126 0.56 -7.77 16.21
C SER A 126 1.80 -7.03 15.71
N ILE A 127 1.90 -5.72 15.95
CA ILE A 127 3.07 -4.91 15.55
C ILE A 127 4.33 -5.43 16.27
N ILE A 128 4.25 -5.67 17.59
CA ILE A 128 5.38 -6.17 18.37
C ILE A 128 5.81 -7.56 17.90
N LEU A 129 4.86 -8.49 17.71
CA LEU A 129 5.13 -9.84 17.24
C LEU A 129 5.83 -9.84 15.87
N ILE A 130 5.32 -9.06 14.93
CA ILE A 130 5.90 -8.96 13.59
C ILE A 130 7.28 -8.29 13.63
N SER A 131 7.49 -7.32 14.52
CA SER A 131 8.82 -6.71 14.69
C SER A 131 9.86 -7.73 15.17
N ILE A 132 9.48 -8.66 16.05
CA ILE A 132 10.35 -9.76 16.47
C ILE A 132 10.69 -10.66 15.27
N ILE A 133 9.70 -10.99 14.43
CA ILE A 133 9.93 -11.79 13.20
C ILE A 133 10.92 -11.07 12.28
N ASN A 134 10.77 -9.77 12.10
CA ASN A 134 11.66 -8.98 11.24
C ASN A 134 13.08 -8.87 11.81
N TYR A 135 13.22 -8.84 13.15
CA TYR A 135 14.53 -8.89 13.80
C TYR A 135 15.26 -10.23 13.56
N LEU A 136 14.55 -11.35 13.41
CA LEU A 136 15.17 -12.67 13.15
C LEU A 136 15.95 -12.76 11.82
N GLY A 137 15.86 -11.75 10.96
CA GLY A 137 16.59 -11.62 9.71
C GLY A 137 15.69 -11.68 8.48
N ILE A 138 16.15 -11.06 7.39
CA ILE A 138 15.38 -10.92 6.14
C ILE A 138 14.99 -12.28 5.54
N GLN A 139 15.88 -13.25 5.57
CA GLN A 139 15.61 -14.60 5.00
C GLN A 139 14.42 -15.27 5.68
N LYS A 140 14.37 -15.23 7.03
CA LYS A 140 13.26 -15.81 7.81
C LYS A 140 11.98 -15.01 7.60
N SER A 141 12.07 -13.69 7.63
CA SER A 141 10.95 -12.78 7.41
C SER A 141 10.32 -12.99 6.02
N VAL A 142 11.13 -13.03 4.95
CA VAL A 142 10.65 -13.30 3.57
C VAL A 142 10.08 -14.71 3.45
N PHE A 143 10.69 -15.71 4.09
CA PHE A 143 10.19 -17.09 4.07
C PHE A 143 8.80 -17.18 4.72
N ILE A 144 8.63 -16.63 5.92
CA ILE A 144 7.33 -16.59 6.60
C ILE A 144 6.30 -15.82 5.76
N ASN A 145 6.67 -14.64 5.27
CA ASN A 145 5.82 -13.86 4.39
C ASN A 145 5.34 -14.66 3.18
N ASN A 146 6.24 -15.37 2.50
CA ASN A 146 5.91 -16.12 1.30
C ASN A 146 4.95 -17.29 1.60
N ILE A 147 5.09 -17.98 2.74
CA ILE A 147 4.13 -19.00 3.18
C ILE A 147 2.75 -18.39 3.42
N LEU A 148 2.68 -17.30 4.18
CA LEU A 148 1.42 -16.62 4.47
C LEU A 148 0.75 -16.12 3.17
N THR A 149 1.53 -15.58 2.24
CA THR A 149 1.05 -15.14 0.93
C THR A 149 0.50 -16.30 0.09
N LEU A 150 1.17 -17.45 0.08
CA LEU A 150 0.69 -18.62 -0.67
C LEU A 150 -0.64 -19.14 -0.09
N ILE A 151 -0.78 -19.17 1.25
CA ILE A 151 -2.04 -19.51 1.91
C ILE A 151 -3.15 -18.53 1.49
N THR A 152 -2.84 -17.23 1.49
CA THR A 152 -3.77 -16.18 1.08
C THR A 152 -4.20 -16.35 -0.38
N LEU A 153 -3.24 -16.53 -1.29
CA LEU A 153 -3.53 -16.74 -2.71
C LEU A 153 -4.39 -17.98 -2.94
N PHE A 154 -4.11 -19.07 -2.22
CA PHE A 154 -4.92 -20.28 -2.29
C PHE A 154 -6.37 -20.01 -1.90
N GLY A 155 -6.62 -19.29 -0.80
CA GLY A 155 -7.98 -18.89 -0.38
C GLY A 155 -8.70 -18.03 -1.42
N LEU A 156 -7.99 -17.06 -2.01
CA LEU A 156 -8.57 -16.19 -3.05
C LEU A 156 -8.87 -16.97 -4.34
N ILE A 157 -8.00 -17.89 -4.74
CA ILE A 157 -8.22 -18.76 -5.91
C ILE A 157 -9.45 -19.65 -5.72
N ILE A 158 -9.69 -20.17 -4.51
CA ILE A 158 -10.89 -20.94 -4.20
C ILE A 158 -12.15 -20.08 -4.37
N ILE A 159 -12.15 -18.84 -3.83
CA ILE A 159 -13.27 -17.90 -4.04
C ILE A 159 -13.53 -17.70 -5.53
N ILE A 160 -12.47 -17.48 -6.32
CA ILE A 160 -12.60 -17.29 -7.77
C ILE A 160 -13.20 -18.53 -8.40
N PHE A 161 -12.68 -19.72 -8.11
CA PHE A 161 -13.12 -20.97 -8.71
C PHE A 161 -14.62 -21.24 -8.46
N PHE A 162 -15.08 -21.14 -7.22
CA PHE A 162 -16.49 -21.34 -6.85
C PHE A 162 -17.37 -20.15 -7.25
N GLY A 163 -16.80 -18.95 -7.43
CA GLY A 163 -17.50 -17.74 -7.82
C GLY A 163 -17.73 -17.60 -9.33
N LEU A 164 -16.93 -18.25 -10.19
CA LEU A 164 -17.09 -18.18 -11.66
C LEU A 164 -18.52 -18.42 -12.14
N PRO A 165 -19.28 -19.42 -11.63
CA PRO A 165 -20.67 -19.67 -12.07
C PRO A 165 -21.66 -18.56 -11.68
N TRP A 166 -21.28 -17.62 -10.83
CA TRP A 166 -22.12 -16.49 -10.38
C TRP A 166 -21.94 -15.26 -11.28
N ILE A 167 -20.88 -15.19 -12.06
CA ILE A 167 -20.63 -14.09 -13.00
C ILE A 167 -21.75 -14.08 -14.05
N GLY A 168 -22.36 -12.90 -14.23
CA GLY A 168 -23.48 -12.71 -15.18
C GLY A 168 -24.88 -12.93 -14.59
N LYS A 169 -25.00 -13.33 -13.30
CA LYS A 169 -26.30 -13.42 -12.62
C LYS A 169 -26.84 -12.06 -12.17
N VAL A 170 -25.98 -11.05 -12.12
CA VAL A 170 -26.31 -9.68 -11.73
C VAL A 170 -25.85 -8.75 -12.86
N ASN A 171 -26.60 -7.67 -13.09
CA ASN A 171 -26.18 -6.63 -14.01
C ASN A 171 -24.98 -5.87 -13.42
N LEU A 172 -23.77 -6.18 -13.89
CA LEU A 172 -22.51 -5.55 -13.46
C LEU A 172 -22.38 -4.08 -13.91
N PHE A 173 -23.25 -3.64 -14.80
CA PHE A 173 -23.32 -2.27 -15.32
C PHE A 173 -24.49 -1.48 -14.74
N GLU A 174 -25.20 -2.04 -13.76
CA GLU A 174 -26.25 -1.33 -13.03
C GLU A 174 -25.66 -0.05 -12.41
N GLY A 175 -26.30 1.07 -12.71
CA GLY A 175 -25.79 2.42 -12.39
C GLY A 175 -25.24 3.18 -13.60
N LEU A 176 -24.90 2.48 -14.71
CA LEU A 176 -24.63 3.13 -16.00
C LEU A 176 -25.92 3.26 -16.86
N ASP A 177 -26.90 2.40 -16.64
CA ASP A 177 -28.12 2.30 -17.47
C ASP A 177 -29.09 3.49 -17.27
N GLY A 178 -28.91 4.32 -16.24
CA GLY A 178 -29.76 5.47 -15.90
C GLY A 178 -29.16 6.85 -16.20
N LEU A 179 -28.12 6.91 -17.02
CA LEU A 179 -27.41 8.16 -17.32
C LEU A 179 -28.22 9.06 -18.26
N ASN A 180 -29.09 9.90 -17.68
CA ASN A 180 -29.42 11.18 -18.28
C ASN A 180 -28.14 12.01 -18.26
N LEU A 181 -27.57 12.23 -19.46
CA LEU A 181 -26.17 12.43 -19.81
C LEU A 181 -25.40 13.61 -19.21
N ILE A 182 -25.89 14.38 -18.25
CA ILE A 182 -25.14 15.53 -17.71
C ILE A 182 -25.08 15.55 -16.17
N GLU A 183 -26.19 15.47 -15.44
CA GLU A 183 -26.18 15.60 -13.97
C GLU A 183 -25.76 14.29 -13.25
N ASN A 184 -26.23 13.13 -13.72
CA ASN A 184 -25.93 11.85 -13.12
C ASN A 184 -24.51 11.35 -13.47
N SER A 185 -23.95 11.75 -14.63
CA SER A 185 -22.59 11.38 -15.04
C SER A 185 -21.52 11.97 -14.14
N PHE A 186 -21.72 13.19 -13.66
CA PHE A 186 -20.75 13.85 -12.76
C PHE A 186 -20.74 13.18 -11.37
N SER A 187 -21.92 12.85 -10.82
CA SER A 187 -22.03 12.16 -9.52
C SER A 187 -21.48 10.75 -9.58
N LEU A 188 -21.76 10.00 -10.64
CA LEU A 188 -21.25 8.65 -10.86
C LEU A 188 -19.72 8.65 -11.03
N GLY A 189 -19.21 9.57 -11.86
CA GLY A 189 -17.76 9.74 -12.03
C GLY A 189 -17.07 10.08 -10.71
N ASN A 190 -17.65 11.00 -9.93
CA ASN A 190 -17.13 11.34 -8.61
C ASN A 190 -17.13 10.15 -7.64
N ASN A 191 -18.18 9.33 -7.64
CA ASN A 191 -18.24 8.12 -6.82
C ASN A 191 -17.21 7.07 -7.24
N LEU A 192 -17.04 6.83 -8.55
CA LEU A 192 -16.04 5.89 -9.07
C LEU A 192 -14.62 6.33 -8.73
N PHE A 193 -14.27 7.60 -8.93
CA PHE A 193 -12.95 8.13 -8.58
C PHE A 193 -12.75 8.19 -7.07
N SER A 194 -13.76 8.53 -6.29
CA SER A 194 -13.70 8.52 -4.82
C SER A 194 -13.49 7.10 -4.28
N ALA A 195 -14.19 6.10 -4.82
CA ALA A 195 -13.97 4.70 -4.48
C ALA A 195 -12.59 4.22 -4.94
N ALA A 196 -12.16 4.58 -6.17
CA ALA A 196 -10.83 4.23 -6.66
C ALA A 196 -9.72 4.82 -5.79
N ALA A 197 -9.88 6.05 -5.30
CA ALA A 197 -8.92 6.69 -4.38
C ALA A 197 -8.85 5.97 -3.03
N LEU A 198 -9.98 5.50 -2.48
CA LEU A 198 -10.00 4.68 -1.27
C LEU A 198 -9.40 3.29 -1.52
N ILE A 199 -9.85 2.62 -2.60
CA ILE A 199 -9.40 1.28 -3.00
C ILE A 199 -7.92 1.29 -3.38
N PHE A 200 -7.37 2.44 -3.79
CA PHE A 200 -5.94 2.58 -4.10
C PHE A 200 -5.05 2.14 -2.94
N PHE A 201 -5.51 2.29 -1.69
CA PHE A 201 -4.83 1.71 -0.53
C PHE A 201 -4.56 0.20 -0.68
N ALA A 202 -5.46 -0.52 -1.34
CA ALA A 202 -5.30 -1.96 -1.58
C ALA A 202 -4.16 -2.30 -2.56
N PHE A 203 -3.69 -1.33 -3.35
CA PHE A 203 -2.57 -1.51 -4.28
C PHE A 203 -1.22 -1.07 -3.71
N LEU A 204 -1.20 -0.47 -2.50
CA LEU A 204 0.05 -0.03 -1.88
C LEU A 204 0.95 -1.21 -1.54
N GLY A 205 2.26 -0.98 -1.64
CA GLY A 205 3.27 -1.95 -1.25
C GLY A 205 4.21 -2.37 -2.38
N PHE A 206 3.82 -2.25 -3.68
CA PHE A 206 4.71 -2.59 -4.79
C PHE A 206 6.00 -1.75 -4.78
N GLU A 207 5.92 -0.51 -4.29
CA GLU A 207 7.05 0.40 -4.11
C GLU A 207 8.04 -0.11 -3.05
N GLY A 208 7.57 -0.90 -2.09
CA GLY A 208 8.40 -1.54 -1.08
C GLY A 208 9.45 -2.48 -1.66
N LEU A 209 9.19 -3.07 -2.84
CA LEU A 209 10.19 -3.86 -3.56
C LEU A 209 11.44 -3.05 -3.94
N ALA A 210 11.30 -1.76 -4.25
CA ALA A 210 12.45 -0.91 -4.53
C ALA A 210 13.34 -0.74 -3.28
N ASN A 211 12.75 -0.72 -2.09
CA ASN A 211 13.42 -0.51 -0.81
C ASN A 211 14.12 -1.77 -0.24
N ILE A 212 13.92 -2.96 -0.84
CA ILE A 212 14.68 -4.19 -0.51
C ILE A 212 15.72 -4.54 -1.57
N SER A 213 16.09 -3.58 -2.40
CA SER A 213 17.00 -3.79 -3.54
C SER A 213 18.38 -4.31 -3.10
N GLU A 214 18.92 -3.84 -1.98
CA GLU A 214 20.24 -4.25 -1.49
C GLU A 214 20.25 -5.71 -0.99
N GLU A 215 19.08 -6.26 -0.63
CA GLU A 215 18.90 -7.64 -0.16
C GLU A 215 18.49 -8.59 -1.31
N THR A 216 18.19 -8.07 -2.50
CA THR A 216 17.76 -8.86 -3.67
C THR A 216 18.92 -9.24 -4.57
N ARG A 217 18.90 -10.49 -5.09
CA ARG A 217 19.86 -10.96 -6.10
C ARG A 217 19.61 -10.29 -7.44
N ASN A 218 20.67 -9.78 -8.09
CA ASN A 218 20.57 -9.05 -9.36
C ASN A 218 19.47 -7.96 -9.36
N PRO A 219 19.50 -7.01 -8.41
CA PRO A 219 18.37 -6.12 -8.14
C PRO A 219 17.96 -5.30 -9.35
N LYS A 220 18.89 -4.77 -10.13
CA LYS A 220 18.61 -3.97 -11.35
C LYS A 220 17.77 -4.70 -12.39
N LYS A 221 17.75 -6.05 -12.39
CA LYS A 221 16.96 -6.87 -13.30
C LYS A 221 15.71 -7.42 -12.64
N ASN A 222 15.82 -7.87 -11.39
CA ASN A 222 14.76 -8.60 -10.70
C ASN A 222 13.71 -7.68 -10.09
N ILE A 223 14.11 -6.56 -9.47
CA ILE A 223 13.17 -5.62 -8.86
C ILE A 223 12.19 -5.00 -9.87
N PRO A 224 12.64 -4.44 -11.03
CA PRO A 224 11.71 -3.90 -12.02
C PRO A 224 10.66 -4.91 -12.48
N LYS A 225 11.11 -6.15 -12.75
CA LYS A 225 10.21 -7.22 -13.18
C LYS A 225 9.26 -7.67 -12.07
N ALA A 226 9.74 -7.73 -10.82
CA ALA A 226 8.91 -8.11 -9.69
C ALA A 226 7.83 -7.06 -9.42
N ILE A 227 8.14 -5.76 -9.48
CA ILE A 227 7.16 -4.68 -9.32
C ILE A 227 6.01 -4.83 -10.33
N ILE A 228 6.34 -4.93 -11.61
CA ILE A 228 5.32 -5.00 -12.66
C ILE A 228 4.52 -6.30 -12.56
N LEU A 229 5.19 -7.44 -12.36
CA LEU A 229 4.53 -8.74 -12.34
C LEU A 229 3.62 -8.91 -11.10
N SER A 230 4.07 -8.49 -9.92
CA SER A 230 3.24 -8.56 -8.71
C SER A 230 2.00 -7.68 -8.83
N LEU A 231 2.13 -6.45 -9.33
CA LEU A 231 1.00 -5.55 -9.54
C LEU A 231 0.01 -6.08 -10.57
N PHE A 232 0.50 -6.66 -11.68
CA PHE A 232 -0.34 -7.28 -12.71
C PHE A 232 -1.15 -8.45 -12.16
N ILE A 233 -0.50 -9.36 -11.43
CA ILE A 233 -1.17 -10.51 -10.79
C ILE A 233 -2.26 -10.01 -9.83
N VAL A 234 -1.95 -9.05 -8.98
CA VAL A 234 -2.90 -8.55 -7.97
C VAL A 234 -4.06 -7.80 -8.63
N THR A 235 -3.82 -7.02 -9.67
CA THR A 235 -4.90 -6.31 -10.38
C THR A 235 -5.93 -7.30 -10.94
N ILE A 236 -5.47 -8.38 -11.59
CA ILE A 236 -6.37 -9.43 -12.11
C ILE A 236 -7.16 -10.07 -10.97
N LEU A 237 -6.48 -10.45 -9.87
CA LEU A 237 -7.13 -11.07 -8.71
C LEU A 237 -8.21 -10.14 -8.11
N TYR A 238 -7.91 -8.86 -7.94
CA TYR A 238 -8.82 -7.89 -7.34
C TYR A 238 -10.05 -7.64 -8.20
N VAL A 239 -9.87 -7.51 -9.51
CA VAL A 239 -10.98 -7.34 -10.45
C VAL A 239 -11.89 -8.57 -10.44
N LEU A 240 -11.32 -9.78 -10.50
CA LEU A 240 -12.12 -11.02 -10.45
C LEU A 240 -12.87 -11.16 -9.13
N ILE A 241 -12.21 -10.92 -8.01
CA ILE A 241 -12.84 -11.00 -6.68
C ILE A 241 -13.94 -9.95 -6.52
N SER A 242 -13.72 -8.72 -7.02
CA SER A 242 -14.74 -7.67 -6.93
C SER A 242 -15.99 -8.01 -7.76
N ILE A 243 -15.82 -8.54 -8.97
CA ILE A 243 -16.94 -9.02 -9.82
C ILE A 243 -17.71 -10.12 -9.10
N ILE A 244 -17.00 -11.13 -8.58
CA ILE A 244 -17.62 -12.26 -7.87
C ILE A 244 -18.36 -11.77 -6.62
N SER A 245 -17.75 -10.90 -5.84
CA SER A 245 -18.34 -10.42 -4.59
C SER A 245 -19.67 -9.73 -4.79
N VAL A 246 -19.77 -8.81 -5.76
CA VAL A 246 -21.04 -8.14 -6.09
C VAL A 246 -22.04 -9.04 -6.82
N SER A 247 -21.56 -10.12 -7.47
CA SER A 247 -22.44 -11.12 -8.09
C SER A 247 -23.08 -12.07 -7.08
N VAL A 248 -22.47 -12.28 -5.93
CA VAL A 248 -22.91 -13.22 -4.88
C VAL A 248 -23.71 -12.53 -3.79
N ILE A 249 -23.32 -11.31 -3.42
CA ILE A 249 -23.88 -10.55 -2.31
C ILE A 249 -24.15 -9.13 -2.76
N SER A 250 -25.30 -8.58 -2.32
CA SER A 250 -25.64 -7.19 -2.65
C SER A 250 -24.62 -6.20 -2.07
N PRO A 251 -24.33 -5.10 -2.78
CA PRO A 251 -23.37 -4.08 -2.32
C PRO A 251 -23.68 -3.53 -0.93
N SER A 252 -24.95 -3.39 -0.57
CA SER A 252 -25.37 -2.95 0.76
C SER A 252 -25.04 -3.95 1.86
N GLN A 253 -25.18 -5.25 1.61
CA GLN A 253 -24.79 -6.29 2.54
C GLN A 253 -23.25 -6.37 2.70
N LEU A 254 -22.49 -6.21 1.62
CA LEU A 254 -21.03 -6.13 1.66
C LEU A 254 -20.58 -4.92 2.51
N TYR A 255 -21.20 -3.76 2.34
CA TYR A 255 -20.91 -2.57 3.13
C TYR A 255 -21.23 -2.78 4.61
N ASN A 256 -22.43 -3.30 4.93
CA ASN A 256 -22.85 -3.56 6.30
C ASN A 256 -21.96 -4.57 7.01
N SER A 257 -21.42 -5.57 6.30
CA SER A 257 -20.48 -6.55 6.88
C SER A 257 -19.14 -5.93 7.28
N THR A 258 -18.76 -4.79 6.70
CA THR A 258 -17.57 -4.04 7.09
C THR A 258 -17.78 -3.25 8.39
N LEU A 259 -19.02 -2.79 8.63
CA LEU A 259 -19.35 -1.95 9.79
C LEU A 259 -19.72 -2.77 11.02
N SER A 260 -20.29 -3.95 10.86
CA SER A 260 -20.79 -4.77 11.97
C SER A 260 -19.66 -5.53 12.67
N SER A 261 -19.52 -5.27 13.97
CA SER A 261 -18.54 -5.96 14.84
C SER A 261 -18.78 -7.47 15.00
N SER A 262 -19.94 -7.97 14.54
CA SER A 262 -20.36 -9.36 14.65
C SER A 262 -20.20 -10.17 13.35
N SER A 263 -19.76 -9.56 12.26
CA SER A 263 -19.59 -10.23 10.97
C SER A 263 -18.14 -10.61 10.70
N SER A 264 -17.97 -11.74 10.03
CA SER A 264 -16.65 -12.30 9.66
C SER A 264 -15.87 -11.48 8.62
N GLY A 265 -16.34 -10.29 8.26
CA GLY A 265 -15.78 -9.43 7.22
C GLY A 265 -16.31 -9.75 5.81
N PRO A 266 -16.17 -8.79 4.85
CA PRO A 266 -16.83 -8.88 3.53
C PRO A 266 -16.50 -10.14 2.73
N LEU A 267 -15.21 -10.49 2.59
CA LEU A 267 -14.82 -11.68 1.81
C LEU A 267 -15.18 -12.99 2.52
N ALA A 268 -15.17 -13.02 3.84
CA ALA A 268 -15.60 -14.20 4.57
C ALA A 268 -17.11 -14.44 4.38
N LEU A 269 -17.92 -13.37 4.34
CA LEU A 269 -19.35 -13.45 4.00
C LEU A 269 -19.57 -13.94 2.56
N VAL A 270 -18.76 -13.50 1.60
CA VAL A 270 -18.79 -14.02 0.23
C VAL A 270 -18.49 -15.52 0.21
N ALA A 271 -17.48 -15.97 0.92
CA ALA A 271 -17.10 -17.37 1.01
C ALA A 271 -18.16 -18.25 1.69
N GLU A 272 -18.80 -17.73 2.74
CA GLU A 272 -19.92 -18.37 3.41
C GLU A 272 -21.08 -18.61 2.43
N ARG A 273 -21.43 -17.62 1.63
CA ARG A 273 -22.52 -17.72 0.63
C ARG A 273 -22.18 -18.60 -0.56
N LEU A 274 -20.89 -18.65 -0.95
CA LEU A 274 -20.43 -19.45 -2.09
C LEU A 274 -20.33 -20.94 -1.77
N ILE A 275 -19.88 -21.29 -0.57
CA ILE A 275 -19.47 -22.66 -0.23
C ILE A 275 -20.17 -23.14 1.03
N SER A 276 -19.83 -22.60 2.19
CA SER A 276 -20.44 -22.96 3.48
C SER A 276 -19.99 -21.99 4.61
N PRO A 277 -20.72 -21.96 5.75
CA PRO A 277 -20.30 -21.19 6.94
C PRO A 277 -18.91 -21.54 7.44
N GLU A 278 -18.52 -22.82 7.40
CA GLU A 278 -17.20 -23.29 7.83
C GLU A 278 -16.10 -22.72 6.94
N PHE A 279 -16.38 -22.60 5.64
CA PHE A 279 -15.42 -21.98 4.72
C PHE A 279 -15.32 -20.47 4.93
N GLY A 280 -16.41 -19.80 5.30
CA GLY A 280 -16.38 -18.40 5.73
C GLY A 280 -15.44 -18.19 6.94
N PHE A 281 -15.54 -19.09 7.95
CA PHE A 281 -14.63 -19.08 9.09
C PHE A 281 -13.17 -19.35 8.67
N LEU A 282 -12.93 -20.36 7.81
CA LEU A 282 -11.59 -20.65 7.29
C LEU A 282 -11.00 -19.42 6.56
N LEU A 283 -11.83 -18.71 5.79
CA LEU A 283 -11.38 -17.51 5.09
C LEU A 283 -11.04 -16.37 6.05
N THR A 284 -11.71 -16.28 7.21
CA THR A 284 -11.32 -15.36 8.28
C THR A 284 -9.91 -15.68 8.79
N LEU A 285 -9.57 -16.95 8.98
CA LEU A 285 -8.20 -17.36 9.35
C LEU A 285 -7.18 -17.05 8.23
N ILE A 286 -7.56 -17.23 6.97
CA ILE A 286 -6.73 -16.85 5.82
C ILE A 286 -6.51 -15.33 5.78
N ALA A 287 -7.51 -14.53 6.16
CA ALA A 287 -7.37 -13.08 6.27
C ALA A 287 -6.29 -12.68 7.29
N PHE A 288 -6.15 -13.40 8.42
CA PHE A 288 -5.02 -13.17 9.34
C PHE A 288 -3.66 -13.42 8.67
N CYS A 289 -3.56 -14.46 7.85
CA CYS A 289 -2.34 -14.73 7.09
C CYS A 289 -2.04 -13.58 6.09
N ALA A 290 -3.07 -13.10 5.38
CA ALA A 290 -2.95 -11.99 4.44
C ALA A 290 -2.50 -10.70 5.11
N ILE A 291 -3.15 -10.32 6.21
CA ILE A 291 -2.84 -9.11 6.95
C ILE A 291 -1.47 -9.23 7.63
N GLY A 292 -1.16 -10.42 8.17
CA GLY A 292 0.14 -10.72 8.77
C GLY A 292 1.30 -10.63 7.77
N SER A 293 1.12 -11.14 6.55
CA SER A 293 2.12 -11.02 5.48
C SER A 293 2.37 -9.55 5.11
N THR A 294 1.32 -8.77 4.97
CA THR A 294 1.44 -7.32 4.72
C THR A 294 2.20 -6.61 5.84
N LEU A 295 1.87 -6.86 7.12
CA LEU A 295 2.57 -6.27 8.26
C LEU A 295 4.07 -6.60 8.27
N ILE A 296 4.46 -7.84 7.94
CA ILE A 296 5.87 -8.23 7.84
C ILE A 296 6.60 -7.34 6.85
N VAL A 297 6.02 -7.14 5.68
CA VAL A 297 6.64 -6.34 4.63
C VAL A 297 6.69 -4.86 4.99
N LEU A 298 5.57 -4.30 5.48
CA LEU A 298 5.49 -2.89 5.85
C LEU A 298 6.55 -2.51 6.90
N LEU A 299 6.72 -3.31 7.96
CA LEU A 299 7.74 -3.09 8.98
C LEU A 299 9.17 -3.31 8.45
N ASN A 300 9.36 -4.31 7.57
CA ASN A 300 10.65 -4.50 6.91
C ASN A 300 11.04 -3.26 6.10
N VAL A 301 10.17 -2.83 5.21
CA VAL A 301 10.44 -1.69 4.31
C VAL A 301 10.66 -0.40 5.10
N SER A 302 9.81 -0.09 6.07
CA SER A 302 9.94 1.11 6.92
C SER A 302 11.32 1.19 7.59
N SER A 303 11.79 0.07 8.15
CA SER A 303 13.10 0.01 8.81
C SER A 303 14.26 0.19 7.82
N ARG A 304 14.14 -0.34 6.57
CA ARG A 304 15.17 -0.15 5.54
C ARG A 304 15.18 1.27 4.99
N ILE A 305 14.05 1.93 4.91
CA ILE A 305 14.00 3.35 4.52
C ILE A 305 14.76 4.19 5.54
N LEU A 306 14.52 4.00 6.84
CA LEU A 306 15.20 4.74 7.89
C LEU A 306 16.72 4.46 7.90
N TYR A 307 17.11 3.19 7.74
CA TYR A 307 18.51 2.78 7.58
C TYR A 307 19.15 3.40 6.33
N GLY A 308 18.48 3.35 5.18
CA GLY A 308 18.97 3.93 3.93
C GLY A 308 19.08 5.44 3.95
N MET A 309 18.17 6.15 4.64
CA MET A 309 18.30 7.59 4.87
C MET A 309 19.53 7.92 5.70
N SER A 310 19.82 7.14 6.74
CA SER A 310 21.02 7.34 7.55
C SER A 310 22.29 7.17 6.71
N LYS A 311 22.37 6.14 5.86
CA LYS A 311 23.46 5.96 4.90
C LYS A 311 23.62 7.09 3.89
N GLN A 312 22.54 7.81 3.61
CA GLN A 312 22.55 8.99 2.73
C GLN A 312 22.85 10.29 3.50
N GLU A 313 23.25 10.19 4.77
CA GLU A 313 23.46 11.34 5.67
C GLU A 313 22.21 12.23 5.84
N LEU A 314 21.03 11.64 5.72
CA LEU A 314 19.72 12.28 5.88
C LEU A 314 19.05 11.96 7.22
N ALA A 315 19.64 11.08 8.02
CA ALA A 315 19.14 10.68 9.34
C ALA A 315 20.33 10.39 10.28
N PRO A 316 20.11 10.38 11.61
CA PRO A 316 21.16 10.08 12.57
C PRO A 316 21.87 8.76 12.32
N LYS A 317 23.21 8.72 12.47
CA LYS A 317 24.04 7.53 12.21
C LYS A 317 23.69 6.30 13.06
N ILE A 318 22.98 6.48 14.17
CA ILE A 318 22.53 5.37 15.02
C ILE A 318 21.67 4.36 14.24
N PHE A 319 20.95 4.81 13.20
CA PHE A 319 20.10 3.96 12.36
C PHE A 319 20.89 3.09 11.37
N GLU A 320 22.19 3.34 11.19
CA GLU A 320 23.09 2.48 10.42
C GLU A 320 23.53 1.23 11.19
N TYR A 321 23.21 1.13 12.49
CA TYR A 321 23.58 -0.01 13.30
C TYR A 321 22.92 -1.29 12.79
N ILE A 322 23.76 -2.24 12.38
CA ILE A 322 23.34 -3.60 11.97
C ILE A 322 23.76 -4.58 13.05
N ASP A 323 22.81 -5.32 13.59
CA ASP A 323 23.08 -6.39 14.54
C ASP A 323 23.94 -7.47 13.90
N SER A 324 24.99 -7.90 14.61
CA SER A 324 25.99 -8.86 14.09
C SER A 324 25.43 -10.27 13.89
N ARG A 325 24.38 -10.66 14.65
CA ARG A 325 23.79 -12.00 14.65
C ARG A 325 22.73 -12.14 13.57
N THR A 326 21.80 -11.16 13.50
CA THR A 326 20.62 -11.22 12.61
C THR A 326 20.82 -10.51 11.28
N LYS A 327 21.88 -9.68 11.16
CA LYS A 327 22.16 -8.84 9.98
C LYS A 327 21.04 -7.88 9.65
N THR A 328 20.33 -7.38 10.67
CA THR A 328 19.17 -6.48 10.53
C THR A 328 19.46 -5.12 11.19
N PRO A 329 18.83 -4.03 10.73
CA PRO A 329 18.99 -2.70 11.32
C PRO A 329 18.12 -2.57 12.58
N LEU A 330 18.62 -3.10 13.72
CA LEU A 330 17.86 -3.22 14.97
C LEU A 330 17.28 -1.90 15.45
N VAL A 331 18.09 -0.82 15.48
CA VAL A 331 17.64 0.49 15.99
C VAL A 331 16.52 1.04 15.10
N ALA A 332 16.64 0.90 13.79
CA ALA A 332 15.59 1.32 12.85
C ALA A 332 14.29 0.51 13.05
N ILE A 333 14.39 -0.82 13.24
CA ILE A 333 13.22 -1.68 13.53
C ILE A 333 12.53 -1.20 14.81
N LEU A 334 13.26 -1.01 15.89
CA LEU A 334 12.69 -0.57 17.19
C LEU A 334 12.02 0.80 17.07
N THR A 335 12.63 1.74 16.36
CA THR A 335 12.09 3.09 16.15
C THR A 335 10.78 3.05 15.37
N VAL A 336 10.74 2.32 14.26
CA VAL A 336 9.52 2.16 13.45
C VAL A 336 8.42 1.47 14.26
N THR A 337 8.76 0.42 15.01
CA THR A 337 7.83 -0.29 15.90
C THR A 337 7.22 0.66 16.93
N PHE A 338 8.06 1.47 17.59
CA PHE A 338 7.60 2.43 18.60
C PHE A 338 6.62 3.44 18.01
N PHE A 339 6.96 4.08 16.89
CA PHE A 339 6.07 5.06 16.26
C PHE A 339 4.79 4.41 15.69
N SER A 340 4.87 3.19 15.16
CA SER A 340 3.68 2.47 14.71
C SER A 340 2.73 2.16 15.87
N CYS A 341 3.23 1.70 17.02
CA CYS A 341 2.43 1.51 18.22
C CYS A 341 1.82 2.83 18.71
N LEU A 342 2.60 3.91 18.70
CA LEU A 342 2.15 5.24 19.12
C LEU A 342 0.98 5.73 18.25
N PHE A 343 1.10 5.66 16.92
CA PHE A 343 0.03 6.07 16.01
C PHE A 343 -1.16 5.12 16.03
N THR A 344 -0.95 3.82 16.29
CA THR A 344 -2.04 2.88 16.52
C THR A 344 -2.83 3.25 17.77
N PHE A 345 -2.17 3.71 18.83
CA PHE A 345 -2.82 4.10 20.08
C PHE A 345 -3.67 5.36 19.94
N PHE A 346 -3.20 6.36 19.21
CA PHE A 346 -3.90 7.65 19.05
C PHE A 346 -4.81 7.72 17.81
N GLY A 347 -4.64 6.84 16.84
CA GLY A 347 -5.40 6.83 15.59
C GLY A 347 -6.48 5.75 15.56
N ASN A 348 -7.25 5.79 14.48
CA ASN A 348 -8.19 4.74 14.11
C ASN A 348 -7.94 4.32 12.66
N LEU A 349 -8.58 3.23 12.24
CA LEU A 349 -8.43 2.66 10.89
C LEU A 349 -8.68 3.72 9.79
N GLU A 350 -9.74 4.49 9.93
CA GLU A 350 -10.18 5.44 8.91
C GLU A 350 -9.22 6.63 8.79
N LEU A 351 -8.88 7.28 9.89
CA LEU A 351 -7.95 8.40 9.91
C LEU A 351 -6.59 8.02 9.33
N LEU A 352 -6.04 6.90 9.80
CA LEU A 352 -4.70 6.46 9.40
C LEU A 352 -4.66 6.05 7.92
N SER A 353 -5.73 5.42 7.40
CA SER A 353 -5.81 5.06 5.99
C SER A 353 -5.89 6.28 5.06
N TYR A 354 -6.65 7.31 5.44
CA TYR A 354 -6.68 8.56 4.66
C TYR A 354 -5.35 9.30 4.69
N LEU A 355 -4.70 9.41 5.87
CA LEU A 355 -3.38 10.06 5.97
C LEU A 355 -2.33 9.30 5.16
N CYS A 356 -2.38 7.97 5.18
CA CYS A 356 -1.52 7.12 4.38
C CYS A 356 -1.73 7.38 2.88
N THR A 357 -2.97 7.33 2.38
CA THR A 357 -3.26 7.51 0.95
C THR A 357 -2.95 8.92 0.46
N MET A 358 -3.21 9.96 1.24
CA MET A 358 -2.81 11.33 0.90
C MET A 358 -1.28 11.46 0.82
N GLY A 359 -0.57 10.89 1.80
CA GLY A 359 0.89 10.91 1.82
C GLY A 359 1.50 10.15 0.65
N ILE A 360 0.93 8.98 0.30
CA ILE A 360 1.43 8.17 -0.82
C ILE A 360 1.21 8.85 -2.17
N PHE A 361 0.09 9.55 -2.39
CA PHE A 361 -0.13 10.29 -3.63
C PHE A 361 0.88 11.41 -3.81
N LEU A 362 1.27 12.11 -2.74
CA LEU A 362 2.38 13.07 -2.79
C LEU A 362 3.71 12.40 -3.10
N LEU A 363 4.01 11.28 -2.43
CA LEU A 363 5.24 10.52 -2.61
C LEU A 363 5.36 10.01 -4.06
N PHE A 364 4.30 9.43 -4.59
CA PHE A 364 4.24 8.94 -5.97
C PHE A 364 4.35 10.07 -6.99
N GLY A 365 3.76 11.24 -6.71
CA GLY A 365 3.95 12.45 -7.52
C GLY A 365 5.43 12.84 -7.60
N ILE A 366 6.13 12.87 -6.47
CA ILE A 366 7.58 13.18 -6.41
C ILE A 366 8.40 12.14 -7.18
N VAL A 367 8.10 10.85 -7.03
CA VAL A 367 8.82 9.78 -7.74
C VAL A 367 8.58 9.83 -9.25
N ASN A 368 7.35 10.09 -9.69
CA ASN A 368 7.03 10.24 -11.11
C ASN A 368 7.76 11.46 -11.72
N ILE A 369 7.78 12.62 -11.03
CA ILE A 369 8.55 13.79 -11.44
C ILE A 369 10.04 13.45 -11.47
N SER A 370 10.56 12.73 -10.49
CA SER A 370 11.95 12.29 -10.44
C SER A 370 12.31 11.42 -11.65
N ALA A 371 11.40 10.53 -12.09
CA ALA A 371 11.61 9.69 -13.27
C ALA A 371 11.73 10.52 -14.54
N ILE A 372 10.93 11.58 -14.68
CA ILE A 372 11.00 12.52 -15.82
C ILE A 372 12.35 13.25 -15.82
N LEU A 373 12.73 13.86 -14.69
CA LEU A 373 13.96 14.66 -14.59
C LEU A 373 15.21 13.81 -14.83
N ILE A 374 15.29 12.63 -14.22
CA ILE A 374 16.42 11.70 -14.40
C ILE A 374 16.49 11.20 -15.84
N HIS A 375 15.36 10.91 -16.49
CA HIS A 375 15.35 10.51 -17.90
C HIS A 375 15.93 11.58 -18.81
N HIS A 376 15.56 12.85 -18.61
CA HIS A 376 16.10 13.97 -19.36
C HIS A 376 17.60 14.17 -19.13
N GLU A 377 18.09 13.97 -17.92
CA GLU A 377 19.52 14.09 -17.59
C GLU A 377 20.35 12.98 -18.27
N LEU A 378 19.85 11.73 -18.28
CA LEU A 378 20.56 10.59 -18.84
C LEU A 378 20.52 10.56 -20.38
N ASN A 379 19.55 11.24 -21.01
CA ASN A 379 19.36 11.24 -22.46
C ASN A 379 19.26 12.68 -23.03
N PRO A 380 20.30 13.53 -22.89
CA PRO A 380 20.23 14.95 -23.26
C PRO A 380 19.99 15.18 -24.76
N PHE A 381 20.39 14.22 -25.62
CA PHE A 381 20.20 14.32 -27.08
C PHE A 381 18.81 13.88 -27.56
N SER A 382 18.11 13.02 -26.80
CA SER A 382 16.73 12.62 -27.08
C SER A 382 15.73 13.73 -26.74
N SER A 383 16.07 14.60 -25.79
CA SER A 383 15.21 15.67 -25.26
C SER A 383 14.90 16.79 -26.27
N LYS A 384 15.75 17.02 -27.25
CA LYS A 384 15.55 18.11 -28.23
C LYS A 384 14.53 17.79 -29.34
N LYS A 385 14.21 16.54 -29.62
CA LYS A 385 13.33 16.14 -30.73
C LYS A 385 11.97 15.54 -30.35
N ASN A 386 11.83 14.91 -29.16
CA ASN A 386 10.57 14.26 -28.74
C ASN A 386 10.33 14.41 -27.24
N PHE A 387 9.72 15.52 -26.84
CA PHE A 387 9.15 15.67 -25.47
C PHE A 387 8.05 14.62 -25.19
N VAL A 388 7.50 14.05 -26.27
CA VAL A 388 6.42 13.05 -26.29
C VAL A 388 7.02 11.66 -26.48
N ASN A 389 7.79 11.17 -25.50
CA ASN A 389 8.25 9.78 -25.47
C ASN A 389 7.48 9.01 -24.37
N LYS A 390 7.24 7.70 -24.55
CA LYS A 390 6.60 6.82 -23.54
C LYS A 390 7.23 6.99 -22.16
N ASP A 391 8.54 7.21 -22.13
CA ASP A 391 9.34 7.40 -20.91
C ASP A 391 9.06 8.71 -20.15
N THR A 392 8.38 9.66 -20.77
CA THR A 392 7.98 10.94 -20.17
C THR A 392 6.46 11.00 -19.96
N ILE A 393 5.68 10.49 -20.93
CA ILE A 393 4.21 10.54 -20.86
C ILE A 393 3.67 9.69 -19.70
N ILE A 394 4.18 8.46 -19.52
CA ILE A 394 3.68 7.56 -18.47
C ILE A 394 3.89 8.18 -17.08
N PRO A 395 5.10 8.65 -16.70
CA PRO A 395 5.28 9.33 -15.41
C PRO A 395 4.48 10.63 -15.29
N LEU A 396 4.31 11.39 -16.38
CA LEU A 396 3.51 12.62 -16.38
C LEU A 396 2.04 12.31 -16.07
N LEU A 397 1.46 11.33 -16.75
CA LEU A 397 0.10 10.84 -16.45
C LEU A 397 0.00 10.34 -15.00
N GLY A 398 0.99 9.59 -14.53
CA GLY A 398 1.07 9.15 -13.13
C GLY A 398 1.03 10.33 -12.15
N THR A 399 1.80 11.41 -12.43
CA THR A 399 1.78 12.64 -11.61
C THR A 399 0.41 13.30 -11.60
N ILE A 400 -0.21 13.47 -12.78
CA ILE A 400 -1.53 14.10 -12.92
C ILE A 400 -2.59 13.30 -12.15
N PHE A 401 -2.62 11.97 -12.32
CA PHE A 401 -3.59 11.13 -11.61
C PHE A 401 -3.37 11.10 -10.11
N CYS A 402 -2.12 11.06 -9.62
CA CYS A 402 -1.84 11.19 -8.19
C CYS A 402 -2.36 12.51 -7.62
N PHE A 403 -2.18 13.62 -8.34
CA PHE A 403 -2.70 14.92 -7.92
C PHE A 403 -4.24 14.95 -7.93
N LEU A 404 -4.88 14.41 -8.96
CA LEU A 404 -6.34 14.30 -9.02
C LEU A 404 -6.89 13.47 -7.85
N MET A 405 -6.25 12.32 -7.53
CA MET A 405 -6.65 11.49 -6.38
C MET A 405 -6.46 12.22 -5.04
N LEU A 406 -5.40 13.02 -4.91
CA LEU A 406 -5.21 13.87 -3.73
C LEU A 406 -6.35 14.90 -3.59
N LEU A 407 -6.79 15.50 -4.69
CA LEU A 407 -7.91 16.46 -4.69
C LEU A 407 -9.23 15.82 -4.27
N THR A 408 -9.50 14.56 -4.63
CA THR A 408 -10.75 13.88 -4.20
C THR A 408 -10.84 13.69 -2.68
N GLN A 409 -9.69 13.70 -1.99
CA GLN A 409 -9.61 13.56 -0.53
C GLN A 409 -9.49 14.89 0.20
N TYR A 410 -9.34 16.01 -0.52
CA TYR A 410 -9.10 17.34 0.06
C TYR A 410 -10.17 17.76 1.05
N TRP A 411 -11.45 17.47 0.76
CA TRP A 411 -12.60 17.87 1.57
C TRP A 411 -12.91 16.91 2.73
N LYS A 412 -12.16 15.82 2.88
CA LYS A 412 -12.36 14.90 4.00
C LYS A 412 -11.90 15.53 5.30
N THR A 413 -12.75 15.44 6.33
CA THR A 413 -12.45 15.88 7.68
C THR A 413 -12.34 14.70 8.63
N THR A 414 -11.65 14.90 9.73
CA THR A 414 -11.60 13.95 10.86
C THR A 414 -11.82 14.71 12.15
N SER A 415 -12.43 14.04 13.14
CA SER A 415 -12.59 14.61 14.47
C SER A 415 -11.35 14.30 15.30
N ILE A 416 -10.59 15.32 15.66
CA ILE A 416 -9.44 15.25 16.57
C ILE A 416 -9.80 16.02 17.83
N PHE A 417 -9.89 15.35 18.97
CA PHE A 417 -10.30 15.93 20.26
C PHE A 417 -11.65 16.71 20.19
N GLY A 418 -12.59 16.22 19.38
CA GLY A 418 -13.91 16.85 19.22
C GLY A 418 -13.96 18.04 18.27
N VAL A 419 -12.85 18.38 17.60
CA VAL A 419 -12.77 19.41 16.57
C VAL A 419 -12.67 18.75 15.18
N GLU A 420 -13.51 19.14 14.24
CA GLU A 420 -13.38 18.70 12.85
C GLU A 420 -12.22 19.42 12.16
N VAL A 421 -11.20 18.63 11.80
CA VAL A 421 -9.99 19.12 11.13
C VAL A 421 -9.92 18.55 9.71
N PRO A 422 -9.73 19.38 8.67
CA PRO A 422 -9.44 18.87 7.34
C PRO A 422 -8.17 18.02 7.32
N LEU A 423 -8.21 16.85 6.70
CA LEU A 423 -7.06 15.94 6.66
C LEU A 423 -5.83 16.56 6.00
N ILE A 424 -6.04 17.45 5.03
CA ILE A 424 -4.94 18.17 4.39
C ILE A 424 -4.16 19.05 5.40
N VAL A 425 -4.82 19.60 6.40
CA VAL A 425 -4.16 20.40 7.47
C VAL A 425 -3.26 19.49 8.31
N VAL A 426 -3.73 18.27 8.64
CA VAL A 426 -2.93 17.30 9.37
C VAL A 426 -1.67 16.92 8.57
N LEU A 427 -1.82 16.69 7.27
CA LEU A 427 -0.69 16.37 6.38
C LEU A 427 0.30 17.55 6.29
N ILE A 428 -0.19 18.78 6.19
CA ILE A 428 0.67 19.98 6.20
C ILE A 428 1.45 20.08 7.52
N ILE A 429 0.81 19.84 8.65
CA ILE A 429 1.47 19.84 9.97
C ILE A 429 2.58 18.80 10.01
N VAL A 430 2.31 17.58 9.54
CA VAL A 430 3.32 16.50 9.44
C VAL A 430 4.51 16.95 8.59
N MET A 431 4.28 17.58 7.44
CA MET A 431 5.35 18.08 6.57
C MET A 431 6.13 19.25 7.21
N LEU A 432 5.46 20.13 7.98
CA LEU A 432 6.13 21.21 8.71
C LEU A 432 7.02 20.67 9.84
N ILE A 433 6.59 19.62 10.55
CA ILE A 433 7.42 18.91 11.53
C ILE A 433 8.67 18.35 10.84
N GLY A 434 8.52 17.68 9.68
CA GLY A 434 9.66 17.19 8.91
C GLY A 434 10.63 18.30 8.50
N ARG A 435 10.11 19.46 8.08
CA ARG A 435 10.95 20.63 7.77
C ARG A 435 11.70 21.14 9.00
N GLY A 436 11.07 21.15 10.17
CA GLY A 436 11.72 21.50 11.44
C GLY A 436 12.84 20.53 11.79
N LEU A 437 12.58 19.23 11.68
CA LEU A 437 13.59 18.19 11.92
C LEU A 437 14.81 18.34 10.99
N TYR A 438 14.59 18.64 9.70
CA TYR A 438 15.69 18.90 8.77
C TYR A 438 16.60 20.02 9.24
N PHE A 439 16.02 21.12 9.75
CA PHE A 439 16.80 22.27 10.24
C PHE A 439 17.68 21.93 11.44
N PHE A 440 17.27 20.97 12.29
CA PHE A 440 18.10 20.48 13.41
C PHE A 440 19.20 19.50 12.98
N LEU A 441 18.99 18.75 11.90
CA LEU A 441 19.96 17.76 11.41
C LEU A 441 21.03 18.37 10.47
N ASP A 442 20.74 19.49 9.83
CA ASP A 442 21.64 20.19 8.89
C ASP A 442 22.64 21.12 9.64
N LYS A 443 22.55 21.19 10.99
CA LYS A 443 23.51 21.84 11.88
C LYS A 443 24.54 20.85 12.39
#